data_b2c35ab56ad38c11ae73539db9501a7f
#
_entry.id   b2c35ab56ad38c11ae73539db9501a7f
#
_cell.length_a   1.000
_cell.length_b   1.000
_cell.length_c   1.000
_cell.angle_alpha   90.00
_cell.angle_beta   90.00
_cell.angle_gamma   90.00
#
_symmetry.space_group_name_H-M   'P 1'
#
loop_
_entity.id
_entity.type
_entity.pdbx_description
1 polymer ?
#
loop_
_entity_poly.entity_id
_entity_poly.type
_entity_poly.pdbx_seq_one_letter_code
_entity_poly.pdbx_strand_id
1 'polypeptide(L)'
;MGAYQAEAIAPTLTDRLPAVGQDALAELIKGDLYISFNAHQGRPEVLTDWMDASVIDENDPVATDPELDPFNPDNGPPYSDAFITKYRAAQRARNQRITDWAKAELKRLNDAGIPDRI
;
A
#
# COMPACT_ATOMS: atom_id res chain seq x y z
N MET A 1 -14.48 1.14 -5.22
CA MET A 1 -15.31 1.25 -6.46
C MET A 1 -14.51 0.97 -7.72
N GLY A 2 -13.31 1.56 -7.94
CA GLY A 2 -12.51 1.26 -9.13
C GLY A 2 -12.22 -0.23 -9.33
N ALA A 3 -11.86 -0.95 -8.27
CA ALA A 3 -11.63 -2.39 -8.31
C ALA A 3 -12.92 -3.18 -8.68
N TYR A 4 -14.07 -2.81 -8.10
CA TYR A 4 -15.35 -3.42 -8.46
C TYR A 4 -15.66 -3.26 -9.94
N GLN A 5 -15.51 -2.04 -10.46
CA GLN A 5 -15.81 -1.76 -11.88
C GLN A 5 -14.84 -2.49 -12.81
N ALA A 6 -13.56 -2.58 -12.44
CA ALA A 6 -12.58 -3.32 -13.22
C ALA A 6 -12.94 -4.82 -13.28
N GLU A 7 -13.29 -5.43 -12.14
CA GLU A 7 -13.70 -6.83 -12.07
C GLU A 7 -15.04 -7.09 -12.81
N ALA A 8 -15.98 -6.14 -12.78
CA ALA A 8 -17.24 -6.25 -13.52
C ALA A 8 -17.06 -6.15 -15.06
N ILE A 9 -15.98 -5.50 -15.53
CA ILE A 9 -15.65 -5.39 -16.95
C ILE A 9 -14.80 -6.56 -17.44
N ALA A 10 -13.74 -6.87 -16.68
CA ALA A 10 -12.76 -7.91 -17.01
C ALA A 10 -12.29 -8.59 -15.72
N PRO A 11 -12.95 -9.66 -15.27
CA PRO A 11 -12.62 -10.37 -14.05
C PRO A 11 -11.17 -10.86 -14.05
N THR A 12 -10.42 -10.52 -13.01
CA THR A 12 -9.01 -10.93 -12.83
C THR A 12 -8.79 -11.76 -11.57
N LEU A 13 -9.78 -11.78 -10.66
CA LEU A 13 -9.70 -12.49 -9.37
C LEU A 13 -10.23 -13.93 -9.44
N THR A 14 -10.67 -14.39 -10.60
CA THR A 14 -11.26 -15.72 -10.78
C THR A 14 -10.39 -16.85 -10.25
N ASP A 15 -9.07 -16.78 -10.49
CA ASP A 15 -8.12 -17.82 -10.08
C ASP A 15 -7.82 -17.82 -8.57
N ARG A 16 -8.23 -16.77 -7.85
CA ARG A 16 -7.94 -16.57 -6.43
C ARG A 16 -9.14 -16.82 -5.53
N LEU A 17 -10.32 -16.99 -6.11
CA LEU A 17 -11.54 -17.21 -5.37
C LEU A 17 -11.98 -18.67 -5.44
N PRO A 18 -12.63 -19.20 -4.37
CA PRO A 18 -13.35 -20.46 -4.43
C PRO A 18 -14.40 -20.43 -5.55
N ALA A 19 -14.80 -21.58 -6.07
CA ALA A 19 -15.76 -21.69 -7.18
C ALA A 19 -17.04 -20.87 -6.95
N VAL A 20 -17.58 -20.88 -5.74
CA VAL A 20 -18.76 -20.06 -5.35
C VAL A 20 -18.53 -18.56 -5.53
N GLY A 21 -17.30 -18.09 -5.34
CA GLY A 21 -16.95 -16.69 -5.56
C GLY A 21 -16.78 -16.32 -7.03
N GLN A 22 -16.41 -17.28 -7.87
CA GLN A 22 -16.26 -17.07 -9.31
C GLN A 22 -17.61 -16.83 -9.99
N ASP A 23 -18.63 -17.56 -9.59
CA ASP A 23 -20.00 -17.34 -10.10
C ASP A 23 -20.51 -15.94 -9.74
N ALA A 24 -20.24 -15.48 -8.50
CA ALA A 24 -20.60 -14.14 -8.08
C ALA A 24 -19.87 -13.02 -8.86
N LEU A 25 -18.64 -13.24 -9.31
CA LEU A 25 -17.92 -12.29 -10.18
C LEU A 25 -18.55 -12.20 -11.58
N ALA A 26 -19.03 -13.32 -12.12
CA ALA A 26 -19.67 -13.37 -13.43
C ALA A 26 -21.01 -12.59 -13.47
N GLU A 27 -21.66 -12.44 -12.32
CA GLU A 27 -22.92 -11.73 -12.14
C GLU A 27 -22.76 -10.23 -11.79
N LEU A 28 -21.54 -9.71 -11.70
CA LEU A 28 -21.30 -8.31 -11.38
C LEU A 28 -21.91 -7.38 -12.44
N ILE A 29 -22.75 -6.47 -11.97
CA ILE A 29 -23.38 -5.46 -12.83
C ILE A 29 -22.42 -4.29 -13.01
N LYS A 30 -22.14 -3.95 -14.27
CA LYS A 30 -21.36 -2.76 -14.62
C LYS A 30 -22.08 -1.49 -14.22
N GLY A 31 -21.38 -0.54 -13.63
CA GLY A 31 -21.91 0.79 -13.40
C GLY A 31 -21.77 1.67 -14.66
N ASP A 32 -22.79 2.43 -14.98
CA ASP A 32 -22.76 3.38 -16.11
C ASP A 32 -22.11 4.71 -15.72
N LEU A 33 -22.14 5.05 -14.42
CA LEU A 33 -21.59 6.29 -13.89
C LEU A 33 -20.98 6.05 -12.50
N TYR A 34 -19.81 6.62 -12.26
CA TYR A 34 -19.18 6.68 -10.94
C TYR A 34 -18.95 8.13 -10.51
N ILE A 35 -19.55 8.52 -9.41
CA ILE A 35 -19.36 9.83 -8.82
C ILE A 35 -18.56 9.65 -7.51
N SER A 36 -17.37 10.22 -7.47
CA SER A 36 -16.51 10.24 -6.28
C SER A 36 -16.76 11.53 -5.52
N PHE A 37 -17.29 11.42 -4.31
CA PHE A 37 -17.51 12.55 -3.42
C PHE A 37 -16.77 12.33 -2.10
N ASN A 38 -15.91 13.27 -1.71
CA ASN A 38 -15.06 13.17 -0.51
C ASN A 38 -14.25 11.85 -0.43
N ALA A 39 -13.89 11.29 -1.57
CA ALA A 39 -13.13 10.06 -1.64
C ALA A 39 -11.63 10.33 -1.67
N HIS A 40 -10.84 9.37 -1.16
CA HIS A 40 -9.39 9.34 -1.31
C HIS A 40 -8.97 8.19 -2.25
N GLN A 41 -7.71 8.20 -2.68
CA GLN A 41 -7.16 7.23 -3.64
C GLN A 41 -7.22 5.77 -3.17
N GLY A 42 -7.37 5.55 -1.87
CA GLY A 42 -7.39 4.23 -1.24
C GLY A 42 -6.42 4.19 -0.05
N ARG A 43 -6.66 3.30 0.90
CA ARG A 43 -5.83 3.19 2.10
C ARG A 43 -4.35 2.91 1.81
N PRO A 44 -3.99 2.00 0.89
CA PRO A 44 -2.58 1.71 0.64
C PRO A 44 -1.78 2.95 0.22
N GLU A 45 -2.34 3.78 -0.67
CA GLU A 45 -1.68 4.98 -1.16
C GLU A 45 -1.62 6.06 -0.08
N VAL A 46 -2.75 6.32 0.59
CA VAL A 46 -2.82 7.32 1.67
C VAL A 46 -1.85 6.97 2.80
N LEU A 47 -1.82 5.71 3.25
CA LEU A 47 -0.90 5.29 4.30
C LEU A 47 0.57 5.37 3.85
N THR A 48 0.85 5.07 2.58
CA THR A 48 2.20 5.23 2.02
C THR A 48 2.60 6.70 2.01
N ASP A 49 1.69 7.59 1.62
CA ASP A 49 1.93 9.03 1.57
C ASP A 49 2.08 9.69 2.95
N TRP A 50 1.57 9.07 4.00
CA TRP A 50 1.72 9.52 5.39
C TRP A 50 2.93 8.90 6.09
N MET A 51 3.59 7.96 5.46
CA MET A 51 4.73 7.28 6.03
C MET A 51 5.93 8.23 6.08
N ASP A 52 6.61 8.29 7.22
CA ASP A 52 7.88 8.99 7.33
C ASP A 52 8.96 8.25 6.55
N ALA A 53 9.47 8.88 5.50
CA ALA A 53 10.47 8.29 4.62
C ALA A 53 11.87 8.24 5.25
N SER A 54 12.12 9.03 6.30
CA SER A 54 13.43 9.12 6.94
C SER A 54 13.77 7.91 7.81
N VAL A 55 12.75 7.18 8.31
CA VAL A 55 12.97 6.01 9.18
C VAL A 55 13.66 4.88 8.41
N ILE A 56 14.82 4.46 8.88
CA ILE A 56 15.67 3.44 8.27
C ILE A 56 15.61 2.08 8.96
N ASP A 57 15.17 2.03 10.22
CA ASP A 57 14.95 0.80 10.99
C ASP A 57 13.58 0.82 11.65
N GLU A 58 12.75 -0.17 11.34
CA GLU A 58 11.39 -0.28 11.90
C GLU A 58 11.38 -0.68 13.39
N ASN A 59 12.50 -1.15 13.94
CA ASN A 59 12.66 -1.46 15.35
C ASN A 59 13.21 -0.27 16.17
N ASP A 60 13.73 0.75 15.49
CA ASP A 60 14.24 1.98 16.10
C ASP A 60 13.67 3.20 15.35
N PRO A 61 12.54 3.77 15.82
CA PRO A 61 11.89 4.89 15.15
C PRO A 61 12.69 6.19 15.19
N VAL A 62 13.76 6.26 15.98
CA VAL A 62 14.68 7.42 16.02
C VAL A 62 15.90 7.25 15.11
N ALA A 63 16.09 6.05 14.54
CA ALA A 63 17.09 5.83 13.51
C ALA A 63 16.59 6.39 12.17
N THR A 64 17.02 7.62 11.86
CA THR A 64 16.57 8.36 10.69
C THR A 64 17.71 8.74 9.75
N ASP A 65 17.40 8.82 8.46
CA ASP A 65 18.27 9.41 7.44
C ASP A 65 18.07 10.94 7.42
N PRO A 66 19.07 11.74 7.82
CA PRO A 66 18.94 13.19 7.86
C PRO A 66 18.70 13.83 6.47
N GLU A 67 19.05 13.16 5.37
CA GLU A 67 18.78 13.64 4.02
C GLU A 67 17.29 13.45 3.61
N LEU A 68 16.56 12.65 4.35
CA LEU A 68 15.14 12.39 4.15
C LEU A 68 14.27 12.96 5.27
N ASP A 69 14.84 13.49 6.33
CA ASP A 69 14.11 14.06 7.45
C ASP A 69 13.42 15.38 7.04
N PRO A 70 12.08 15.44 7.02
CA PRO A 70 11.36 16.63 6.65
C PRO A 70 11.46 17.75 7.70
N PHE A 71 11.92 17.43 8.91
CA PHE A 71 12.14 18.40 9.99
C PHE A 71 13.57 18.93 10.04
N ASN A 72 14.47 18.38 9.23
CA ASN A 72 15.81 18.93 9.09
C ASN A 72 15.74 20.27 8.31
N PRO A 73 16.19 21.39 8.90
CA PRO A 73 16.14 22.70 8.26
C PRO A 73 16.86 22.79 6.91
N ASP A 74 17.86 21.94 6.69
CA ASP A 74 18.62 21.90 5.43
C ASP A 74 17.78 21.34 4.27
N ASN A 75 16.73 20.59 4.56
CA ASN A 75 15.81 20.02 3.57
C ASN A 75 14.62 20.95 3.24
N GLY A 76 14.26 21.87 4.11
CA GLY A 76 13.14 22.82 3.92
C GLY A 76 12.40 23.12 5.22
N PRO A 77 11.26 23.81 5.21
CA PRO A 77 10.55 24.44 4.10
C PRO A 77 11.22 25.73 3.56
N PRO A 78 11.05 26.07 2.27
CA PRO A 78 10.30 25.34 1.26
C PRO A 78 11.10 24.13 0.72
N TYR A 79 10.39 23.03 0.51
CA TYR A 79 11.02 21.81 -0.05
C TYR A 79 11.23 21.95 -1.55
N SER A 80 12.41 21.54 -2.04
CA SER A 80 12.68 21.49 -3.47
C SER A 80 11.96 20.31 -4.15
N ASP A 81 11.68 20.44 -5.45
CA ASP A 81 11.09 19.32 -6.24
C ASP A 81 11.96 18.06 -6.20
N ALA A 82 13.28 18.24 -6.13
CA ALA A 82 14.23 17.12 -6.01
C ALA A 82 14.05 16.39 -4.66
N PHE A 83 13.93 17.14 -3.57
CA PHE A 83 13.65 16.56 -2.25
C PHE A 83 12.31 15.83 -2.24
N ILE A 84 11.24 16.47 -2.72
CA ILE A 84 9.90 15.86 -2.78
C ILE A 84 9.93 14.56 -3.56
N THR A 85 10.59 14.54 -4.71
CA THR A 85 10.73 13.35 -5.55
C THR A 85 11.46 12.22 -4.82
N LYS A 86 12.61 12.55 -4.18
CA LYS A 86 13.39 11.61 -3.37
C LYS A 86 12.57 11.07 -2.19
N TYR A 87 11.90 11.96 -1.47
CA TYR A 87 11.08 11.61 -0.32
C TYR A 87 9.94 10.65 -0.68
N ARG A 88 9.20 10.94 -1.77
CA ARG A 88 8.11 10.08 -2.25
C ARG A 88 8.62 8.70 -2.73
N ALA A 89 9.78 8.65 -3.34
CA ALA A 89 10.40 7.39 -3.70
C ALA A 89 10.78 6.57 -2.45
N ALA A 90 11.32 7.22 -1.42
CA ALA A 90 11.70 6.59 -0.17
C ALA A 90 10.48 6.10 0.65
N GLN A 91 9.36 6.83 0.64
CA GLN A 91 8.10 6.36 1.23
C GLN A 91 7.65 5.02 0.60
N ARG A 92 7.67 4.93 -0.73
CA ARG A 92 7.33 3.68 -1.44
C ARG A 92 8.31 2.56 -1.13
N ALA A 93 9.61 2.86 -1.06
CA ALA A 93 10.64 1.88 -0.73
C ALA A 93 10.47 1.36 0.72
N ARG A 94 10.14 2.23 1.67
CA ARG A 94 9.83 1.83 3.05
C ARG A 94 8.60 0.91 3.11
N ASN A 95 7.51 1.29 2.44
CA ASN A 95 6.32 0.46 2.36
C ASN A 95 6.62 -0.93 1.76
N GLN A 96 7.46 -0.98 0.71
CA GLN A 96 7.87 -2.24 0.10
C GLN A 96 8.66 -3.12 1.08
N ARG A 97 9.63 -2.55 1.83
CA ARG A 97 10.39 -3.30 2.85
C ARG A 97 9.47 -3.92 3.91
N ILE A 98 8.54 -3.14 4.44
CA ILE A 98 7.57 -3.63 5.45
C ILE A 98 6.70 -4.74 4.86
N THR A 99 6.23 -4.57 3.62
CA THR A 99 5.41 -5.55 2.92
C THR A 99 6.17 -6.86 2.68
N ASP A 100 7.41 -6.77 2.26
CA ASP A 100 8.25 -7.95 1.99
C ASP A 100 8.58 -8.70 3.29
N TRP A 101 8.88 -7.96 4.36
CA TRP A 101 9.05 -8.54 5.69
C TRP A 101 7.76 -9.26 6.15
N ALA A 102 6.60 -8.62 6.02
CA ALA A 102 5.33 -9.21 6.43
C ALA A 102 5.00 -10.50 5.64
N LYS A 103 5.27 -10.51 4.34
CA LYS A 103 5.10 -11.70 3.50
C LYS A 103 6.05 -12.84 3.88
N ALA A 104 7.30 -12.50 4.18
CA ALA A 104 8.30 -13.47 4.61
C ALA A 104 7.92 -14.08 5.97
N GLU A 105 7.45 -13.25 6.91
CA GLU A 105 7.00 -13.70 8.22
C GLU A 105 5.73 -14.56 8.13
N LEU A 106 4.76 -14.17 7.32
CA LEU A 106 3.58 -14.99 7.06
C LEU A 106 3.95 -16.36 6.51
N LYS A 107 4.88 -16.40 5.53
CA LYS A 107 5.38 -17.68 5.00
C LYS A 107 6.05 -18.51 6.09
N ARG A 108 6.90 -17.90 6.93
CA ARG A 108 7.58 -18.57 8.04
C ARG A 108 6.58 -19.20 9.03
N LEU A 109 5.53 -18.46 9.38
CA LEU A 109 4.47 -18.92 10.28
C LEU A 109 3.69 -20.09 9.68
N ASN A 110 3.33 -20.00 8.40
CA ASN A 110 2.64 -21.08 7.69
C ASN A 110 3.49 -22.34 7.60
N ASP A 111 4.78 -22.21 7.25
CA ASP A 111 5.73 -23.32 7.19
C ASP A 111 5.91 -24.00 8.57
N ALA A 112 5.78 -23.22 9.65
CA ALA A 112 5.83 -23.72 11.03
C ALA A 112 4.50 -24.34 11.51
N GLY A 113 3.44 -24.36 10.68
CA GLY A 113 2.12 -24.90 11.03
C GLY A 113 1.39 -24.07 12.09
N ILE A 114 1.74 -22.79 12.24
CA ILE A 114 1.04 -21.87 13.15
C ILE A 114 -0.22 -21.39 12.42
N PRO A 115 -1.44 -21.70 12.92
CA PRO A 115 -2.66 -21.35 12.23
C PRO A 115 -2.89 -19.84 12.22
N ASP A 116 -3.44 -19.32 11.12
CA ASP A 116 -3.96 -17.96 11.04
C ASP A 116 -5.02 -17.76 12.13
N ARG A 117 -4.77 -16.82 13.01
CA ARG A 117 -5.73 -16.40 14.04
C ARG A 117 -6.48 -15.15 13.53
N ILE A 118 -7.29 -15.34 12.51
CA ILE A 118 -8.26 -14.33 12.06
C ILE A 118 -9.66 -14.88 12.32
#